data_ce11a36e43989431dee544d8ddf8859b
#
_entry.id   ce11a36e43989431dee544d8ddf8859b
#
_cell.length_a   1.000
_cell.length_b   1.000
_cell.length_c   1.000
_cell.angle_alpha   90.00
_cell.angle_beta   90.00
_cell.angle_gamma   90.00
#
_symmetry.space_group_name_H-M   'P 1'
#
loop_
_entity.id
_entity.type
_entity.pdbx_description
1 polymer ?
#
loop_
_entity_poly.entity_id
_entity_poly.type
_entity_poly.pdbx_seq_one_letter_code
_entity_poly.pdbx_strand_id
1 'polypeptide(L)'
;LKRERVISMKNSYKNEKVILSKYPSGIARKENFAVITEEIDNIGKNELLIKSKFVGLDAALRLLIRDSDEFLFRVRENDILHGNIVGEVVESNNPEFKVGDSVVGSLGIQKYAISDGIGIEKVNLDYAPSEHWLGGMGIPGLTAYFALLDICKPTVDKNVLITGAAGAVGSIAGQIAKICGSKVFGTAGSNEKCEWLVNDLGYDYAFNYNDEDWFLKLTEASDGRLDIIFDNSGGDVMNQSLKIIGMNGIVLLCGSTSQYFEDEMKGPSNYIWLGTMRASLPTRSSSASIGV
;
A
#
# COMPACT_ATOMS: atom_id res chain seq x y z
N LEU A 1 15.39 59.72 -14.37
CA LEU A 1 15.32 58.28 -14.63
C LEU A 1 14.24 57.69 -13.72
N LYS A 2 13.01 57.52 -14.24
CA LYS A 2 11.91 56.81 -13.57
C LYS A 2 12.28 55.31 -13.57
N ARG A 3 12.50 54.74 -12.39
CA ARG A 3 12.54 53.27 -12.20
C ARG A 3 11.10 52.79 -12.38
N GLU A 4 10.80 52.16 -13.48
CA GLU A 4 9.61 51.34 -13.64
C GLU A 4 9.69 50.21 -12.62
N ARG A 5 8.78 50.20 -11.66
CA ARG A 5 8.51 49.04 -10.84
C ARG A 5 7.90 47.99 -11.76
N VAL A 6 8.68 46.99 -12.14
CA VAL A 6 8.13 45.77 -12.70
C VAL A 6 7.28 45.13 -11.57
N ILE A 7 5.98 45.30 -11.67
CA ILE A 7 5.02 44.58 -10.84
C ILE A 7 5.06 43.15 -11.39
N SER A 8 5.89 42.31 -10.75
CA SER A 8 5.78 40.87 -10.93
C SER A 8 4.36 40.48 -10.54
N MET A 9 3.55 40.02 -11.49
CA MET A 9 2.28 39.40 -11.16
C MET A 9 2.62 38.13 -10.32
N LYS A 10 2.28 38.21 -9.04
CA LYS A 10 2.40 37.05 -8.16
C LYS A 10 1.36 36.01 -8.58
N ASN A 11 1.80 34.83 -8.90
CA ASN A 11 0.89 33.72 -9.07
C ASN A 11 0.32 33.35 -7.69
N SER A 12 -0.99 33.38 -7.54
CA SER A 12 -1.69 32.80 -6.39
C SER A 12 -2.26 31.44 -6.79
N TYR A 13 -2.06 30.44 -5.96
CA TYR A 13 -2.52 29.08 -6.21
C TYR A 13 -3.59 28.70 -5.20
N LYS A 14 -4.77 28.39 -5.69
CA LYS A 14 -5.86 27.90 -4.86
C LYS A 14 -5.63 26.43 -4.52
N ASN A 15 -5.20 26.16 -3.30
CA ASN A 15 -4.97 24.81 -2.78
C ASN A 15 -6.24 24.25 -2.13
N GLU A 16 -6.67 23.09 -2.56
CA GLU A 16 -7.70 22.29 -1.90
C GLU A 16 -7.02 21.08 -1.26
N LYS A 17 -7.21 20.90 0.04
CA LYS A 17 -6.63 19.80 0.81
C LYS A 17 -7.70 19.07 1.61
N VAL A 18 -7.51 17.76 1.76
CA VAL A 18 -8.40 16.89 2.53
C VAL A 18 -7.86 16.77 3.95
N ILE A 19 -8.69 17.09 4.93
CA ILE A 19 -8.35 16.97 6.34
C ILE A 19 -9.21 15.91 7.02
N LEU A 20 -8.70 15.37 8.13
CA LEU A 20 -9.48 14.55 9.05
C LEU A 20 -10.34 15.47 9.93
N SER A 21 -11.66 15.44 9.78
CA SER A 21 -12.57 16.23 10.61
C SER A 21 -12.81 15.59 11.97
N LYS A 22 -12.94 14.25 12.01
CA LYS A 22 -13.06 13.46 13.22
C LYS A 22 -12.66 12.02 12.96
N TYR A 23 -12.17 11.35 13.99
CA TYR A 23 -11.83 9.94 13.89
C TYR A 23 -13.05 9.08 13.53
N PRO A 24 -12.92 8.13 12.59
CA PRO A 24 -14.00 7.20 12.29
C PRO A 24 -14.12 6.12 13.38
N SER A 25 -15.35 5.83 13.79
CA SER A 25 -15.71 4.62 14.53
C SER A 25 -16.14 3.56 13.53
N GLY A 26 -15.40 2.45 13.43
CA GLY A 26 -15.63 1.43 12.41
C GLY A 26 -15.27 1.91 10.99
N ILE A 27 -16.18 1.74 10.02
CA ILE A 27 -15.97 2.14 8.63
C ILE A 27 -15.90 3.66 8.50
N ALA A 28 -14.82 4.18 7.91
CA ALA A 28 -14.68 5.60 7.62
C ALA A 28 -15.75 6.06 6.61
N ARG A 29 -16.37 7.20 6.87
CA ARG A 29 -17.45 7.79 6.08
C ARG A 29 -17.10 9.21 5.67
N LYS A 30 -17.85 9.76 4.73
CA LYS A 30 -17.61 11.10 4.18
C LYS A 30 -17.55 12.18 5.28
N GLU A 31 -18.35 12.07 6.33
CA GLU A 31 -18.39 13.01 7.46
C GLU A 31 -17.12 13.00 8.33
N ASN A 32 -16.26 12.00 8.18
CA ASN A 32 -14.96 11.98 8.86
C ASN A 32 -13.93 12.91 8.21
N PHE A 33 -14.23 13.42 7.03
CA PHE A 33 -13.30 14.21 6.21
C PHE A 33 -13.92 15.54 5.79
N ALA A 34 -13.07 16.53 5.59
CA ALA A 34 -13.48 17.79 4.97
C ALA A 34 -12.47 18.22 3.90
N VAL A 35 -12.95 18.95 2.90
CA VAL A 35 -12.08 19.65 1.95
C VAL A 35 -12.02 21.10 2.38
N ILE A 36 -10.82 21.59 2.66
CA ILE A 36 -10.58 23.00 2.97
C ILE A 36 -9.77 23.64 1.85
N THR A 37 -9.97 24.93 1.68
CA THR A 37 -9.30 25.73 0.64
C THR A 37 -8.45 26.80 1.30
N GLU A 38 -7.23 26.99 0.78
CA GLU A 38 -6.33 28.06 1.15
C GLU A 38 -5.66 28.65 -0.10
N GLU A 39 -5.19 29.88 -0.01
CA GLU A 39 -4.39 30.50 -1.07
C GLU A 39 -2.91 30.39 -0.73
N ILE A 40 -2.11 30.02 -1.74
CA ILE A 40 -0.65 29.98 -1.66
C ILE A 40 -0.11 31.10 -2.54
N ASP A 41 0.41 32.15 -1.91
CA ASP A 41 0.89 33.34 -2.61
C ASP A 41 2.39 33.29 -2.90
N ASN A 42 3.17 32.61 -2.09
CA ASN A 42 4.63 32.56 -2.21
C ASN A 42 5.18 31.27 -1.58
N ILE A 43 6.30 30.83 -2.10
CA ILE A 43 7.15 29.83 -1.47
C ILE A 43 8.36 30.50 -0.81
N GLY A 44 8.85 29.91 0.29
CA GLY A 44 10.00 30.37 1.04
C GLY A 44 11.34 30.09 0.33
N LYS A 45 12.41 30.49 0.99
CA LYS A 45 13.76 30.17 0.55
C LYS A 45 13.99 28.64 0.68
N ASN A 46 14.58 28.05 -0.35
CA ASN A 46 14.82 26.61 -0.47
C ASN A 46 13.54 25.74 -0.53
N GLU A 47 12.39 26.33 -0.78
CA GLU A 47 11.14 25.60 -0.98
C GLU A 47 10.81 25.43 -2.45
N LEU A 48 9.96 24.46 -2.73
CA LEU A 48 9.35 24.20 -4.03
C LEU A 48 7.84 24.03 -3.87
N LEU A 49 7.10 24.40 -4.89
CA LEU A 49 5.66 24.17 -4.99
C LEU A 49 5.40 23.05 -5.99
N ILE A 50 4.72 22.01 -5.52
CA ILE A 50 4.41 20.81 -6.30
C ILE A 50 2.91 20.79 -6.55
N LYS A 51 2.53 20.67 -7.83
CA LYS A 51 1.14 20.43 -8.25
C LYS A 51 0.92 18.93 -8.34
N SER A 52 0.01 18.40 -7.53
CA SER A 52 -0.36 16.99 -7.53
C SER A 52 -1.01 16.59 -8.86
N LYS A 53 -0.56 15.47 -9.44
CA LYS A 53 -1.19 14.80 -10.58
C LYS A 53 -1.99 13.58 -10.15
N PHE A 54 -1.40 12.77 -9.28
CA PHE A 54 -2.01 11.57 -8.71
C PHE A 54 -1.74 11.49 -7.22
N VAL A 55 -2.65 10.86 -6.51
CA VAL A 55 -2.55 10.59 -5.07
C VAL A 55 -2.74 9.10 -4.85
N GLY A 56 -1.84 8.46 -4.11
CA GLY A 56 -1.97 7.08 -3.66
C GLY A 56 -2.91 7.00 -2.45
N LEU A 57 -3.87 6.10 -2.52
CA LEU A 57 -4.78 5.78 -1.42
C LEU A 57 -4.52 4.35 -0.97
N ASP A 58 -3.66 4.20 0.04
CA ASP A 58 -3.32 2.91 0.60
C ASP A 58 -4.28 2.49 1.71
N ALA A 59 -4.53 1.19 1.83
CA ALA A 59 -5.36 0.64 2.91
C ALA A 59 -4.81 1.00 4.30
N ALA A 60 -3.49 1.16 4.44
CA ALA A 60 -2.83 1.58 5.67
C ALA A 60 -3.28 2.96 6.18
N LEU A 61 -3.79 3.84 5.31
CA LEU A 61 -4.36 5.13 5.73
C LEU A 61 -5.45 4.95 6.80
N ARG A 62 -6.19 3.82 6.76
CA ARG A 62 -7.21 3.55 7.77
C ARG A 62 -6.64 3.41 9.18
N LEU A 63 -5.41 2.93 9.30
CA LEU A 63 -4.71 2.81 10.58
C LEU A 63 -4.26 4.17 11.09
N LEU A 64 -3.80 5.06 10.19
CA LEU A 64 -3.30 6.39 10.54
C LEU A 64 -4.38 7.36 11.02
N ILE A 65 -5.65 7.08 10.71
CA ILE A 65 -6.81 7.88 11.13
C ILE A 65 -7.61 7.22 12.28
N ARG A 66 -6.94 6.39 13.09
CA ARG A 66 -7.51 5.85 14.34
C ARG A 66 -7.25 6.78 15.51
N ASP A 67 -8.17 6.82 16.47
CA ASP A 67 -7.94 7.46 17.77
C ASP A 67 -7.15 6.50 18.68
N SER A 68 -5.89 6.29 18.35
CA SER A 68 -4.99 5.38 19.07
C SER A 68 -3.56 5.87 18.97
N ASP A 69 -2.81 5.78 20.05
CA ASP A 69 -1.38 6.13 20.10
C ASP A 69 -0.45 4.95 19.72
N GLU A 70 -1.01 3.85 19.20
CA GLU A 70 -0.25 2.67 18.80
C GLU A 70 0.65 2.92 17.57
N PHE A 71 0.33 3.91 16.74
CA PHE A 71 1.09 4.25 15.54
C PHE A 71 1.88 5.54 15.70
N LEU A 72 3.17 5.49 15.36
CA LEU A 72 4.09 6.63 15.41
C LEU A 72 3.66 7.84 14.55
N PHE A 73 2.88 7.60 13.50
CA PHE A 73 2.47 8.60 12.50
C PHE A 73 0.94 8.70 12.42
N ARG A 74 0.31 9.11 13.50
CA ARG A 74 -1.14 9.35 13.52
C ARG A 74 -1.49 10.69 12.89
N VAL A 75 -2.50 10.70 12.01
CA VAL A 75 -3.13 11.95 11.55
C VAL A 75 -4.06 12.45 12.65
N ARG A 76 -3.88 13.68 13.09
CA ARG A 76 -4.75 14.31 14.10
C ARG A 76 -5.97 14.94 13.46
N GLU A 77 -7.01 15.17 14.26
CA GLU A 77 -8.16 15.95 13.79
C GLU A 77 -7.72 17.35 13.35
N ASN A 78 -8.22 17.79 12.21
CA ASN A 78 -7.87 19.00 11.46
C ASN A 78 -6.50 18.97 10.75
N ASP A 79 -5.72 17.91 10.87
CA ASP A 79 -4.51 17.75 10.05
C ASP A 79 -4.88 17.24 8.65
N ILE A 80 -4.00 17.54 7.68
CA ILE A 80 -4.11 17.00 6.32
C ILE A 80 -3.96 15.48 6.34
N LEU A 81 -4.77 14.78 5.57
CA LEU A 81 -4.63 13.34 5.42
C LEU A 81 -3.29 13.01 4.79
N HIS A 82 -2.63 12.02 5.37
CA HIS A 82 -1.41 11.44 4.79
C HIS A 82 -1.70 10.91 3.38
N GLY A 83 -0.76 11.10 2.46
CA GLY A 83 -0.86 10.61 1.09
C GLY A 83 0.44 10.79 0.35
N ASN A 84 0.85 9.74 -0.35
CA ASN A 84 1.92 9.85 -1.34
C ASN A 84 1.34 10.44 -2.60
N ILE A 85 2.00 11.45 -3.14
CA ILE A 85 1.62 12.05 -4.40
C ILE A 85 2.73 11.93 -5.43
N VAL A 86 2.34 11.83 -6.68
CA VAL A 86 3.18 12.15 -7.81
C VAL A 86 2.69 13.47 -8.40
N GLY A 87 3.61 14.39 -8.66
CA GLY A 87 3.28 15.73 -9.10
C GLY A 87 4.39 16.36 -9.94
N GLU A 88 4.16 17.62 -10.29
CA GLU A 88 5.10 18.44 -11.05
C GLU A 88 5.48 19.67 -10.25
N VAL A 89 6.75 20.00 -10.22
CA VAL A 89 7.27 21.22 -9.64
C VAL A 89 6.80 22.41 -10.49
N VAL A 90 5.98 23.29 -9.94
CA VAL A 90 5.44 24.47 -10.63
C VAL A 90 6.14 25.78 -10.22
N GLU A 91 6.75 25.83 -9.04
CA GLU A 91 7.67 26.88 -8.61
C GLU A 91 8.81 26.26 -7.80
N SER A 92 10.01 26.85 -7.84
CA SER A 92 11.14 26.39 -7.07
C SER A 92 12.09 27.53 -6.70
N ASN A 93 12.42 27.60 -5.40
CA ASN A 93 13.55 28.32 -4.83
C ASN A 93 14.63 27.34 -4.31
N ASN A 94 14.46 26.04 -4.54
CA ASN A 94 15.37 24.98 -4.13
C ASN A 94 16.34 24.66 -5.29
N PRO A 95 17.66 24.67 -5.07
CA PRO A 95 18.66 24.47 -6.15
C PRO A 95 18.64 23.03 -6.72
N GLU A 96 18.12 22.06 -6.00
CA GLU A 96 18.07 20.66 -6.43
C GLU A 96 16.88 20.35 -7.34
N PHE A 97 15.84 21.20 -7.33
CA PHE A 97 14.63 20.99 -8.13
C PHE A 97 14.34 22.19 -9.03
N LYS A 98 13.85 21.94 -10.23
CA LYS A 98 13.46 22.95 -11.22
C LYS A 98 12.01 22.78 -11.63
N VAL A 99 11.43 23.89 -12.05
CA VAL A 99 10.09 23.90 -12.66
C VAL A 99 10.04 22.88 -13.82
N GLY A 100 9.02 22.06 -13.81
CA GLY A 100 8.81 20.96 -14.77
C GLY A 100 9.37 19.62 -14.30
N ASP A 101 10.16 19.53 -13.23
CA ASP A 101 10.57 18.25 -12.67
C ASP A 101 9.32 17.47 -12.21
N SER A 102 9.23 16.20 -12.58
CA SER A 102 8.26 15.27 -12.02
C SER A 102 8.83 14.65 -10.76
N VAL A 103 8.01 14.61 -9.70
CA VAL A 103 8.45 14.20 -8.35
C VAL A 103 7.43 13.33 -7.67
N VAL A 104 7.90 12.48 -6.74
CA VAL A 104 7.06 11.68 -5.84
C VAL A 104 7.47 11.96 -4.39
N GLY A 105 6.50 11.95 -3.48
CA GLY A 105 6.76 12.12 -2.06
C GLY A 105 5.50 12.08 -1.21
N SER A 106 5.69 12.03 0.11
CA SER A 106 4.62 12.00 1.10
C SER A 106 4.21 13.43 1.47
N LEU A 107 3.31 14.01 0.69
CA LEU A 107 2.96 15.44 0.75
C LEU A 107 1.50 15.70 1.17
N GLY A 108 0.79 14.66 1.59
CA GLY A 108 -0.61 14.76 1.97
C GLY A 108 -1.56 14.85 0.77
N ILE A 109 -2.85 14.67 1.03
CA ILE A 109 -3.89 14.70 -0.03
C ILE A 109 -4.28 16.14 -0.30
N GLN A 110 -3.64 16.76 -1.29
CA GLN A 110 -3.85 18.17 -1.65
C GLN A 110 -3.51 18.45 -3.12
N LYS A 111 -4.02 19.57 -3.66
CA LYS A 111 -3.74 19.99 -5.04
C LYS A 111 -2.34 20.55 -5.22
N TYR A 112 -1.88 21.33 -4.26
CA TYR A 112 -0.56 21.94 -4.25
C TYR A 112 0.10 21.70 -2.90
N ALA A 113 1.36 21.31 -2.90
CA ALA A 113 2.14 21.08 -1.70
C ALA A 113 3.42 21.94 -1.74
N ILE A 114 3.70 22.64 -0.64
CA ILE A 114 5.00 23.27 -0.42
C ILE A 114 5.90 22.23 0.27
N SER A 115 7.15 22.13 -0.18
CA SER A 115 8.16 21.24 0.38
C SER A 115 9.53 21.91 0.35
N ASP A 116 10.39 21.54 1.29
CA ASP A 116 11.82 21.89 1.30
C ASP A 116 12.67 20.91 0.47
N GLY A 117 12.05 19.89 -0.13
CA GLY A 117 12.69 18.86 -0.93
C GLY A 117 13.10 17.61 -0.14
N ILE A 118 13.04 17.64 1.21
CA ILE A 118 13.38 16.46 2.02
C ILE A 118 12.31 15.37 1.80
N GLY A 119 12.76 14.14 1.47
CA GLY A 119 11.85 13.02 1.20
C GLY A 119 11.11 13.12 -0.13
N ILE A 120 11.53 14.02 -1.02
CA ILE A 120 11.02 14.15 -2.38
C ILE A 120 12.02 13.56 -3.35
N GLU A 121 11.56 12.68 -4.21
CA GLU A 121 12.38 12.03 -5.24
C GLU A 121 11.94 12.46 -6.63
N LYS A 122 12.91 12.72 -7.52
CA LYS A 122 12.63 12.94 -8.93
C LYS A 122 12.30 11.62 -9.60
N VAL A 123 11.28 11.63 -10.42
CA VAL A 123 10.86 10.45 -11.18
C VAL A 123 11.10 10.67 -12.67
N ASN A 124 11.56 9.62 -13.33
CA ASN A 124 11.75 9.65 -14.77
C ASN A 124 10.57 9.02 -15.48
N LEU A 125 9.77 9.84 -16.15
CA LEU A 125 8.57 9.41 -16.86
C LEU A 125 8.85 8.60 -18.14
N ASP A 126 10.11 8.55 -18.61
CA ASP A 126 10.51 7.68 -19.70
C ASP A 126 10.55 6.20 -19.28
N TYR A 127 10.73 5.92 -17.98
CA TYR A 127 10.71 4.54 -17.46
C TYR A 127 9.29 4.05 -17.20
N ALA A 128 8.42 4.91 -16.69
CA ALA A 128 7.05 4.54 -16.37
C ALA A 128 6.14 5.77 -16.30
N PRO A 129 4.84 5.64 -16.67
CA PRO A 129 3.85 6.68 -16.46
C PRO A 129 3.75 7.12 -14.99
N SER A 130 3.27 8.35 -14.76
CA SER A 130 3.24 8.98 -13.43
C SER A 130 2.57 8.11 -12.36
N GLU A 131 1.43 7.51 -12.67
CA GLU A 131 0.65 6.68 -11.74
C GLU A 131 1.38 5.42 -11.28
N HIS A 132 2.30 4.89 -12.10
CA HIS A 132 3.09 3.71 -11.74
C HIS A 132 4.06 3.98 -10.59
N TRP A 133 4.46 5.25 -10.37
CA TRP A 133 5.34 5.64 -9.27
C TRP A 133 4.64 5.61 -7.89
N LEU A 134 3.31 5.49 -7.87
CA LEU A 134 2.53 5.25 -6.66
C LEU A 134 2.13 3.77 -6.50
N GLY A 135 2.30 2.96 -7.55
CA GLY A 135 1.98 1.53 -7.59
C GLY A 135 3.23 0.66 -7.66
N GLY A 136 3.50 0.10 -8.85
CA GLY A 136 4.58 -0.86 -9.08
C GLY A 136 5.98 -0.33 -8.78
N MET A 137 6.24 0.94 -9.02
CA MET A 137 7.51 1.63 -8.70
C MET A 137 7.50 2.30 -7.32
N GLY A 138 6.36 2.29 -6.61
CA GLY A 138 6.17 2.88 -5.30
C GLY A 138 6.14 1.85 -4.17
N ILE A 139 5.59 2.25 -3.02
CA ILE A 139 5.52 1.42 -1.80
C ILE A 139 4.89 0.04 -2.06
N PRO A 140 3.75 -0.10 -2.77
CA PRO A 140 3.16 -1.42 -3.02
C PRO A 140 4.09 -2.36 -3.78
N GLY A 141 4.77 -1.85 -4.81
CA GLY A 141 5.72 -2.63 -5.60
C GLY A 141 6.96 -3.02 -4.82
N LEU A 142 7.55 -2.08 -4.07
CA LEU A 142 8.71 -2.35 -3.21
C LEU A 142 8.35 -3.36 -2.12
N THR A 143 7.17 -3.25 -1.52
CA THR A 143 6.67 -4.20 -0.52
C THR A 143 6.59 -5.61 -1.11
N ALA A 144 5.94 -5.77 -2.27
CA ALA A 144 5.83 -7.06 -2.94
C ALA A 144 7.20 -7.63 -3.34
N TYR A 145 8.07 -6.79 -3.87
CA TYR A 145 9.39 -7.16 -4.35
C TYR A 145 10.27 -7.71 -3.21
N PHE A 146 10.51 -6.93 -2.17
CA PHE A 146 11.37 -7.35 -1.07
C PHE A 146 10.77 -8.50 -0.27
N ALA A 147 9.46 -8.48 -0.02
CA ALA A 147 8.79 -9.55 0.68
C ALA A 147 8.91 -10.90 -0.04
N LEU A 148 8.75 -10.93 -1.34
CA LEU A 148 8.86 -12.17 -2.10
C LEU A 148 10.31 -12.56 -2.34
N LEU A 149 11.15 -11.66 -2.86
CA LEU A 149 12.47 -12.04 -3.35
C LEU A 149 13.51 -12.18 -2.24
N ASP A 150 13.43 -11.36 -1.19
CA ASP A 150 14.39 -11.42 -0.08
C ASP A 150 13.95 -12.38 1.04
N ILE A 151 12.64 -12.42 1.34
CA ILE A 151 12.12 -13.17 2.48
C ILE A 151 11.56 -14.52 2.05
N CYS A 152 10.55 -14.54 1.18
CA CYS A 152 9.82 -15.75 0.83
C CYS A 152 10.55 -16.66 -0.16
N LYS A 153 11.27 -16.07 -1.11
CA LYS A 153 12.07 -16.74 -2.14
C LYS A 153 11.29 -17.83 -2.89
N PRO A 154 10.20 -17.46 -3.58
CA PRO A 154 9.40 -18.42 -4.34
C PRO A 154 10.23 -19.06 -5.46
N THR A 155 9.93 -20.32 -5.78
CA THR A 155 10.61 -21.10 -6.82
C THR A 155 9.58 -21.92 -7.62
N VAL A 156 10.02 -22.59 -8.69
CA VAL A 156 9.18 -23.33 -9.65
C VAL A 156 8.20 -24.32 -9.00
N ASP A 157 8.61 -25.00 -7.95
CA ASP A 157 7.79 -26.07 -7.33
C ASP A 157 6.97 -25.60 -6.12
N LYS A 158 6.79 -24.28 -5.95
CA LYS A 158 6.11 -23.71 -4.79
C LYS A 158 4.66 -23.33 -5.09
N ASN A 159 3.78 -23.72 -4.19
CA ASN A 159 2.41 -23.23 -4.11
C ASN A 159 2.38 -21.95 -3.27
N VAL A 160 2.10 -20.81 -3.90
CA VAL A 160 2.10 -19.49 -3.29
C VAL A 160 0.68 -18.95 -3.23
N LEU A 161 0.14 -18.75 -2.04
CA LEU A 161 -1.13 -18.07 -1.83
C LEU A 161 -0.89 -16.59 -1.54
N ILE A 162 -1.60 -15.73 -2.25
CA ILE A 162 -1.68 -14.29 -1.98
C ILE A 162 -3.08 -13.97 -1.50
N THR A 163 -3.24 -13.53 -0.26
CA THR A 163 -4.54 -13.04 0.21
C THR A 163 -4.71 -11.56 -0.13
N GLY A 164 -5.95 -11.10 -0.34
CA GLY A 164 -6.19 -9.75 -0.82
C GLY A 164 -5.51 -9.50 -2.18
N ALA A 165 -5.50 -10.52 -3.03
CA ALA A 165 -4.72 -10.58 -4.27
C ALA A 165 -5.04 -9.47 -5.27
N ALA A 166 -6.28 -8.98 -5.29
CA ALA A 166 -6.71 -7.89 -6.18
C ALA A 166 -6.39 -6.47 -5.63
N GLY A 167 -5.70 -6.38 -4.49
CA GLY A 167 -5.21 -5.11 -3.93
C GLY A 167 -3.88 -4.66 -4.55
N ALA A 168 -3.42 -3.45 -4.19
CA ALA A 168 -2.21 -2.85 -4.75
C ALA A 168 -0.96 -3.73 -4.59
N VAL A 169 -0.70 -4.25 -3.39
CA VAL A 169 0.43 -5.15 -3.14
C VAL A 169 0.18 -6.53 -3.74
N GLY A 170 -1.02 -7.09 -3.52
CA GLY A 170 -1.34 -8.46 -3.95
C GLY A 170 -1.23 -8.65 -5.45
N SER A 171 -1.76 -7.71 -6.25
CA SER A 171 -1.72 -7.79 -7.71
C SER A 171 -0.30 -7.83 -8.27
N ILE A 172 0.64 -7.17 -7.61
CA ILE A 172 2.06 -7.17 -7.98
C ILE A 172 2.76 -8.44 -7.46
N ALA A 173 2.48 -8.81 -6.20
CA ALA A 173 3.08 -9.98 -5.56
C ALA A 173 2.81 -11.27 -6.35
N GLY A 174 1.59 -11.48 -6.82
CA GLY A 174 1.27 -12.66 -7.62
C GLY A 174 2.02 -12.71 -8.93
N GLN A 175 2.15 -11.60 -9.64
CA GLN A 175 2.92 -11.52 -10.87
C GLN A 175 4.42 -11.81 -10.62
N ILE A 176 5.01 -11.29 -9.55
CA ILE A 176 6.40 -11.61 -9.17
C ILE A 176 6.54 -13.11 -8.89
N ALA A 177 5.62 -13.70 -8.13
CA ALA A 177 5.65 -15.14 -7.86
C ALA A 177 5.51 -15.99 -9.15
N LYS A 178 4.71 -15.54 -10.11
CA LYS A 178 4.61 -16.15 -11.45
C LYS A 178 5.91 -16.07 -12.22
N ILE A 179 6.57 -14.92 -12.22
CA ILE A 179 7.89 -14.73 -12.87
C ILE A 179 8.93 -15.68 -12.26
N CYS A 180 8.85 -15.96 -10.95
CA CYS A 180 9.69 -16.94 -10.26
C CYS A 180 9.31 -18.40 -10.59
N GLY A 181 8.25 -18.63 -11.36
CA GLY A 181 7.80 -19.96 -11.81
C GLY A 181 6.89 -20.70 -10.82
N SER A 182 6.44 -20.05 -9.76
CA SER A 182 5.55 -20.67 -8.77
C SER A 182 4.13 -20.86 -9.31
N LYS A 183 3.39 -21.80 -8.72
CA LYS A 183 1.94 -21.95 -8.88
C LYS A 183 1.27 -20.95 -7.93
N VAL A 184 0.51 -20.01 -8.48
CA VAL A 184 0.01 -18.87 -7.73
C VAL A 184 -1.51 -18.93 -7.56
N PHE A 185 -1.92 -18.83 -6.31
CA PHE A 185 -3.31 -18.80 -5.87
C PHE A 185 -3.63 -17.43 -5.29
N GLY A 186 -4.80 -16.89 -5.62
CA GLY A 186 -5.27 -15.60 -5.09
C GLY A 186 -6.58 -15.74 -4.34
N THR A 187 -6.81 -14.89 -3.33
CA THR A 187 -8.16 -14.68 -2.80
C THR A 187 -8.59 -13.23 -3.01
N ALA A 188 -9.86 -13.04 -3.39
CA ALA A 188 -10.47 -11.74 -3.58
C ALA A 188 -11.95 -11.74 -3.12
N GLY A 189 -12.57 -10.57 -3.03
CA GLY A 189 -13.93 -10.42 -2.49
C GLY A 189 -15.04 -10.43 -3.54
N SER A 190 -14.75 -10.75 -4.81
CA SER A 190 -15.77 -10.91 -5.85
C SER A 190 -15.26 -11.77 -7.00
N ASN A 191 -16.18 -12.38 -7.74
CA ASN A 191 -15.85 -13.22 -8.90
C ASN A 191 -15.17 -12.41 -10.02
N GLU A 192 -15.62 -11.18 -10.27
CA GLU A 192 -15.00 -10.27 -11.24
C GLU A 192 -13.51 -10.04 -10.91
N LYS A 193 -13.18 -9.82 -9.64
CA LYS A 193 -11.79 -9.68 -9.23
C LYS A 193 -11.00 -10.98 -9.40
N CYS A 194 -11.60 -12.13 -9.14
CA CYS A 194 -10.98 -13.43 -9.36
C CYS A 194 -10.71 -13.68 -10.84
N GLU A 195 -11.65 -13.36 -11.71
CA GLU A 195 -11.51 -13.44 -13.16
C GLU A 195 -10.36 -12.54 -13.65
N TRP A 196 -10.31 -11.29 -13.18
CA TRP A 196 -9.22 -10.35 -13.50
C TRP A 196 -7.84 -10.89 -13.08
N LEU A 197 -7.74 -11.47 -11.88
CA LEU A 197 -6.49 -12.06 -11.39
C LEU A 197 -5.98 -13.18 -12.32
N VAL A 198 -6.88 -14.04 -12.79
CA VAL A 198 -6.52 -15.18 -13.65
C VAL A 198 -6.26 -14.74 -15.08
N ASN A 199 -7.18 -13.96 -15.66
CA ASN A 199 -7.17 -13.65 -17.09
C ASN A 199 -6.14 -12.57 -17.46
N ASP A 200 -5.94 -11.56 -16.58
CA ASP A 200 -5.11 -10.40 -16.86
C ASP A 200 -3.77 -10.42 -16.12
N LEU A 201 -3.74 -10.95 -14.88
CA LEU A 201 -2.52 -10.94 -14.06
C LEU A 201 -1.79 -12.30 -14.01
N GLY A 202 -2.33 -13.33 -14.66
CA GLY A 202 -1.68 -14.62 -14.83
C GLY A 202 -1.62 -15.48 -13.57
N TYR A 203 -2.49 -15.27 -12.60
CA TYR A 203 -2.68 -16.21 -11.49
C TYR A 203 -3.16 -17.55 -12.03
N ASP A 204 -2.71 -18.66 -11.46
CA ASP A 204 -3.20 -19.98 -11.88
C ASP A 204 -4.63 -20.23 -11.40
N TYR A 205 -4.94 -19.74 -10.18
CA TYR A 205 -6.28 -19.86 -9.58
C TYR A 205 -6.58 -18.62 -8.74
N ALA A 206 -7.85 -18.24 -8.70
CA ALA A 206 -8.34 -17.23 -7.77
C ALA A 206 -9.69 -17.64 -7.19
N PHE A 207 -9.89 -17.35 -5.90
CA PHE A 207 -11.07 -17.78 -5.15
C PHE A 207 -11.75 -16.57 -4.50
N ASN A 208 -13.05 -16.50 -4.66
CA ASN A 208 -13.88 -15.54 -3.95
C ASN A 208 -14.10 -16.04 -2.52
N TYR A 209 -13.50 -15.37 -1.53
CA TYR A 209 -13.60 -15.79 -0.12
C TYR A 209 -15.01 -15.63 0.48
N ASN A 210 -15.97 -15.04 -0.26
CA ASN A 210 -17.38 -14.99 0.12
C ASN A 210 -18.16 -16.25 -0.30
N ASP A 211 -17.58 -17.12 -1.15
CA ASP A 211 -18.19 -18.39 -1.50
C ASP A 211 -17.99 -19.40 -0.36
N GLU A 212 -19.00 -20.19 -0.05
CA GLU A 212 -18.91 -21.15 1.06
C GLU A 212 -17.84 -22.24 0.85
N ASP A 213 -17.54 -22.59 -0.39
CA ASP A 213 -16.64 -23.68 -0.77
C ASP A 213 -15.24 -23.20 -1.22
N TRP A 214 -14.94 -21.90 -1.07
CA TRP A 214 -13.66 -21.33 -1.54
C TRP A 214 -12.44 -22.06 -0.98
N PHE A 215 -12.47 -22.43 0.30
CA PHE A 215 -11.35 -23.10 0.96
C PHE A 215 -11.20 -24.55 0.49
N LEU A 216 -12.31 -25.25 0.24
CA LEU A 216 -12.28 -26.58 -0.36
C LEU A 216 -11.64 -26.55 -1.74
N LYS A 217 -12.09 -25.62 -2.59
CA LYS A 217 -11.53 -25.43 -3.94
C LYS A 217 -10.03 -25.06 -3.90
N LEU A 218 -9.60 -24.20 -2.96
CA LEU A 218 -8.18 -23.90 -2.75
C LEU A 218 -7.41 -25.16 -2.35
N THR A 219 -7.96 -25.94 -1.42
CA THR A 219 -7.32 -27.18 -0.93
C THR A 219 -7.13 -28.18 -2.06
N GLU A 220 -8.15 -28.41 -2.88
CA GLU A 220 -8.09 -29.30 -4.04
C GLU A 220 -7.07 -28.80 -5.08
N ALA A 221 -7.13 -27.51 -5.45
CA ALA A 221 -6.26 -26.92 -6.46
C ALA A 221 -4.78 -26.88 -6.05
N SER A 222 -4.51 -26.83 -4.73
CA SER A 222 -3.15 -26.80 -4.17
C SER A 222 -2.64 -28.18 -3.72
N ASP A 223 -3.40 -29.25 -4.00
CA ASP A 223 -3.12 -30.61 -3.52
C ASP A 223 -2.95 -30.65 -1.98
N GLY A 224 -3.76 -29.87 -1.26
CA GLY A 224 -3.76 -29.77 0.20
C GLY A 224 -2.51 -29.13 0.81
N ARG A 225 -1.71 -28.42 0.02
CA ARG A 225 -0.43 -27.86 0.51
C ARG A 225 -0.16 -26.47 -0.04
N LEU A 226 0.18 -25.53 0.85
CA LEU A 226 0.75 -24.22 0.52
C LEU A 226 2.19 -24.16 1.04
N ASP A 227 3.11 -23.65 0.24
CA ASP A 227 4.51 -23.43 0.64
C ASP A 227 4.75 -22.01 1.15
N ILE A 228 4.02 -21.04 0.58
CA ILE A 228 4.10 -19.64 0.95
C ILE A 228 2.68 -19.07 1.05
N ILE A 229 2.40 -18.38 2.15
CA ILE A 229 1.21 -17.54 2.31
C ILE A 229 1.70 -16.11 2.46
N PHE A 230 1.40 -15.28 1.47
CA PHE A 230 1.60 -13.84 1.53
C PHE A 230 0.30 -13.19 1.97
N ASP A 231 0.22 -12.81 3.23
CA ASP A 231 -1.04 -12.35 3.82
C ASP A 231 -1.15 -10.83 3.86
N ASN A 232 -2.14 -10.30 3.12
CA ASN A 232 -2.56 -8.89 3.16
C ASN A 232 -3.88 -8.70 3.92
N SER A 233 -4.61 -9.77 4.19
CA SER A 233 -6.00 -9.70 4.66
C SER A 233 -6.15 -9.95 6.14
N GLY A 234 -5.40 -10.90 6.71
CA GLY A 234 -5.67 -11.39 8.06
C GLY A 234 -7.00 -12.14 8.20
N GLY A 235 -7.51 -12.21 9.41
CA GLY A 235 -8.83 -12.74 9.73
C GLY A 235 -9.09 -14.18 9.28
N ASP A 236 -10.32 -14.48 8.87
CA ASP A 236 -10.75 -15.85 8.56
C ASP A 236 -10.06 -16.41 7.32
N VAL A 237 -9.75 -15.60 6.32
CA VAL A 237 -9.02 -16.06 5.13
C VAL A 237 -7.66 -16.61 5.52
N MET A 238 -6.93 -15.88 6.35
CA MET A 238 -5.64 -16.33 6.89
C MET A 238 -5.80 -17.57 7.76
N ASN A 239 -6.77 -17.59 8.68
CA ASN A 239 -7.02 -18.71 9.59
C ASN A 239 -7.32 -20.03 8.85
N GLN A 240 -8.09 -19.97 7.78
CA GLN A 240 -8.37 -21.14 6.95
C GLN A 240 -7.11 -21.59 6.19
N SER A 241 -6.40 -20.64 5.58
CA SER A 241 -5.21 -20.92 4.77
C SER A 241 -4.09 -21.60 5.59
N LEU A 242 -3.96 -21.25 6.87
CA LEU A 242 -3.00 -21.89 7.78
C LEU A 242 -3.22 -23.39 7.97
N LYS A 243 -4.43 -23.90 7.74
CA LYS A 243 -4.73 -25.34 7.91
C LYS A 243 -4.01 -26.23 6.89
N ILE A 244 -3.62 -25.66 5.75
CA ILE A 244 -2.94 -26.37 4.66
C ILE A 244 -1.53 -25.84 4.39
N ILE A 245 -0.93 -25.08 5.33
CA ILE A 245 0.47 -24.70 5.22
C ILE A 245 1.36 -25.94 5.33
N GLY A 246 2.25 -26.13 4.37
CA GLY A 246 3.15 -27.28 4.33
C GLY A 246 4.27 -27.22 5.37
N MET A 247 4.97 -28.32 5.54
CA MET A 247 6.16 -28.37 6.39
C MET A 247 7.23 -27.40 5.83
N ASN A 248 7.84 -26.59 6.69
CA ASN A 248 8.72 -25.48 6.33
C ASN A 248 8.07 -24.40 5.48
N GLY A 249 6.74 -24.33 5.46
CA GLY A 249 6.02 -23.27 4.80
C GLY A 249 6.30 -21.91 5.44
N ILE A 250 6.27 -20.87 4.63
CA ILE A 250 6.51 -19.48 5.05
C ILE A 250 5.19 -18.74 5.09
N VAL A 251 4.94 -18.05 6.18
CA VAL A 251 3.82 -17.12 6.32
C VAL A 251 4.40 -15.73 6.46
N LEU A 252 4.16 -14.88 5.47
CA LEU A 252 4.54 -13.47 5.48
C LEU A 252 3.31 -12.65 5.84
N LEU A 253 3.38 -11.94 6.95
CA LEU A 253 2.34 -11.03 7.41
C LEU A 253 2.66 -9.64 6.86
N CYS A 254 1.97 -9.22 5.80
CA CYS A 254 2.11 -7.91 5.17
C CYS A 254 1.05 -6.94 5.67
N GLY A 255 -0.19 -7.41 5.86
CA GLY A 255 -1.30 -6.59 6.31
C GLY A 255 -2.41 -7.41 6.97
N SER A 256 -3.42 -6.72 7.46
CA SER A 256 -4.63 -7.33 8.05
C SER A 256 -5.86 -6.50 7.71
N THR A 257 -6.05 -6.24 6.42
CA THR A 257 -7.06 -5.28 5.92
C THR A 257 -8.48 -5.62 6.35
N SER A 258 -8.79 -6.90 6.62
CA SER A 258 -10.09 -7.32 7.16
C SER A 258 -10.38 -6.78 8.56
N GLN A 259 -9.34 -6.38 9.30
CA GLN A 259 -9.44 -5.91 10.69
C GLN A 259 -9.20 -4.39 10.85
N TYR A 260 -8.90 -3.68 9.78
CA TYR A 260 -8.61 -2.24 9.87
C TYR A 260 -9.82 -1.40 10.34
N PHE A 261 -11.02 -1.95 10.32
CA PHE A 261 -12.24 -1.30 10.79
C PHE A 261 -12.65 -1.72 12.21
N GLU A 262 -11.95 -2.66 12.82
CA GLU A 262 -12.18 -3.16 14.16
C GLU A 262 -11.51 -2.25 15.19
N ASP A 263 -12.08 -2.14 16.39
CA ASP A 263 -11.51 -1.32 17.47
C ASP A 263 -10.20 -1.92 17.98
N GLU A 264 -10.08 -3.25 17.96
CA GLU A 264 -8.86 -3.97 18.30
C GLU A 264 -8.45 -4.90 17.15
N MET A 265 -7.17 -4.85 16.75
CA MET A 265 -6.62 -5.82 15.82
C MET A 265 -6.33 -7.13 16.56
N LYS A 266 -7.01 -8.19 16.15
CA LYS A 266 -6.80 -9.53 16.71
C LYS A 266 -5.82 -10.28 15.83
N GLY A 267 -4.82 -10.88 16.45
CA GLY A 267 -3.95 -11.82 15.74
C GLY A 267 -4.71 -13.05 15.22
N PRO A 268 -4.07 -13.91 14.44
CA PRO A 268 -4.69 -15.14 13.95
C PRO A 268 -5.21 -15.99 15.12
N SER A 269 -6.43 -16.50 15.03
CA SER A 269 -7.03 -17.34 16.07
C SER A 269 -6.28 -18.69 16.27
N ASN A 270 -5.44 -19.07 15.32
CA ASN A 270 -4.64 -20.28 15.29
C ASN A 270 -3.19 -20.12 15.77
N TYR A 271 -2.89 -19.18 16.66
CA TYR A 271 -1.55 -19.01 17.25
C TYR A 271 -0.97 -20.29 17.84
N ILE A 272 -1.83 -21.16 18.42
CA ILE A 272 -1.42 -22.45 18.97
C ILE A 272 -0.83 -23.34 17.88
N TRP A 273 -1.40 -23.30 16.67
CA TRP A 273 -0.92 -24.09 15.54
C TRP A 273 0.45 -23.61 15.03
N LEU A 274 0.65 -22.30 14.89
CA LEU A 274 1.94 -21.70 14.56
C LEU A 274 2.98 -21.98 15.66
N GLY A 275 2.58 -21.96 16.92
CA GLY A 275 3.44 -22.32 18.07
C GLY A 275 3.84 -23.80 18.06
N THR A 276 2.94 -24.70 17.71
CA THR A 276 3.20 -26.14 17.67
C THR A 276 4.09 -26.52 16.48
N MET A 277 3.92 -25.88 15.32
CA MET A 277 4.84 -26.03 14.19
C MET A 277 6.26 -25.52 14.51
N ARG A 278 6.39 -24.40 15.26
CA ARG A 278 7.70 -23.93 15.73
C ARG A 278 8.40 -24.89 16.67
N ALA A 279 7.66 -25.61 17.50
CA ALA A 279 8.24 -26.58 18.44
C ALA A 279 8.79 -27.83 17.75
N SER A 280 8.37 -28.16 16.54
CA SER A 280 8.83 -29.29 15.74
C SER A 280 9.92 -28.94 14.71
N LEU A 281 10.33 -27.66 14.59
CA LEU A 281 11.35 -27.19 13.65
C LEU A 281 12.66 -26.86 14.39
N PRO A 282 13.84 -27.27 13.86
CA PRO A 282 15.11 -26.79 14.38
C PRO A 282 15.14 -25.24 14.23
N THR A 283 15.43 -24.57 15.33
CA THR A 283 15.45 -23.13 15.49
C THR A 283 16.34 -22.43 14.46
N ARG A 284 15.76 -21.96 13.36
CA ARG A 284 16.24 -20.79 12.64
C ARG A 284 15.12 -19.78 12.66
N SER A 285 15.18 -18.90 13.64
CA SER A 285 14.28 -17.77 13.77
C SER A 285 14.58 -16.76 12.69
N SER A 286 13.71 -16.62 11.72
CA SER A 286 13.58 -15.39 10.93
C SER A 286 12.13 -14.94 10.98
N SER A 287 11.74 -14.37 12.11
CA SER A 287 10.56 -13.53 12.19
C SER A 287 10.99 -12.16 11.67
N ALA A 288 10.93 -11.96 10.37
CA ALA A 288 11.04 -10.62 9.80
C ALA A 288 9.64 -10.02 9.77
N SER A 289 9.33 -9.20 10.76
CA SER A 289 8.24 -8.24 10.65
C SER A 289 8.77 -7.06 9.85
N ILE A 290 8.26 -6.85 8.64
CA ILE A 290 8.46 -5.56 7.96
C ILE A 290 7.44 -4.62 8.59
N GLY A 291 7.91 -3.75 9.50
CA GLY A 291 7.13 -2.58 9.90
C GLY A 291 7.06 -1.62 8.70
N VAL A 292 5.85 -1.32 8.24
CA VAL A 292 5.58 -0.23 7.29
C VAL A 292 5.41 1.05 8.07
#